data_8c224da4282e8372a4f7798b9457f10d
#
_entry.id   8c224da4282e8372a4f7798b9457f10d
#
_cell.length_a   1.000
_cell.length_b   1.000
_cell.length_c   1.000
_cell.angle_alpha   90.00
_cell.angle_beta   90.00
_cell.angle_gamma   90.00
#
_symmetry.space_group_name_H-M   'P 1'
#
loop_
_entity.id
_entity.type
_entity.pdbx_description
1 polymer ?
#
loop_
_entity_poly.entity_id
_entity_poly.type
_entity_poly.pdbx_seq_one_letter_code
_entity_poly.pdbx_strand_id
1 'polypeptide(L)'
;MPLAPAHLAWIGAVQVSAALLFFDIGLSIIPLALFLVATFAAPFIPWLPYFMPVVSRGRSGKRAVSLTFDDGPDPLSTAPLLDLLERHGIKAAFFLTGEKAEKNPGLVRRILGRGHLIGNHSYSHDPLLMLRTTDTLRREIAGAQNVFRKFGVSPVAFRPPVGIVSPRLWRVLLDLGMYCLNFRRRSADFGNKRIADLSIRVIKKVRPDDIVLLHDVYPGSPEKMEEWLGEIEKIITELKRTGYAIIPLDSLCMMPVMKPEDGPSGPVASFYDSLAGIYDHEQLETGVSMVRKTEMRLFAARKEMLIGRESRVLEIGAGTGLFTMDIARMCRSVTAVDMSPGMLGILNAKARKEGIGNIETVTADAEYFSPRGRYDFICSFSTFEYISDLDDLVMKLAVHLSPGGYLYFTTSHASFIKFFAQVGNAMRQGLWLRARTVSSVRRPLLLAGLNPCFIETHSFKMPFFGGVILEVLAQKPDDESNNRVKFC
;
A
#
# COMPACT_ATOMS: atom_id res chain seq x y z
N MET A 1 -11.65 -6.45 9.73
CA MET A 1 -11.67 -5.52 8.59
C MET A 1 -11.42 -4.12 9.09
N PRO A 2 -10.56 -3.34 8.43
CA PRO A 2 -10.42 -1.94 8.78
C PRO A 2 -11.74 -1.19 8.55
N LEU A 3 -12.10 -0.29 9.47
CA LEU A 3 -13.29 0.54 9.33
C LEU A 3 -13.06 1.58 8.21
N ALA A 4 -13.82 1.50 7.13
CA ALA A 4 -13.82 2.55 6.14
C ALA A 4 -14.42 3.86 6.71
N PRO A 5 -14.12 5.04 6.16
CA PRO A 5 -14.77 6.29 6.56
C PRO A 5 -16.30 6.20 6.56
N ALA A 6 -16.88 5.38 5.68
CA ALA A 6 -18.31 5.08 5.67
C ALA A 6 -18.82 4.49 6.99
N HIS A 7 -18.05 3.61 7.64
CA HIS A 7 -18.45 3.03 8.93
C HIS A 7 -18.46 4.09 10.04
N LEU A 8 -17.52 5.02 9.99
CA LEU A 8 -17.46 6.13 10.95
C LEU A 8 -18.61 7.10 10.76
N ALA A 9 -18.91 7.43 9.49
CA ALA A 9 -20.07 8.25 9.14
C ALA A 9 -21.38 7.60 9.63
N TRP A 10 -21.49 6.25 9.49
CA TRP A 10 -22.62 5.49 10.03
C TRP A 10 -22.72 5.61 11.55
N ILE A 11 -21.62 5.32 12.26
CA ILE A 11 -21.58 5.40 13.74
C ILE A 11 -21.95 6.80 14.20
N GLY A 12 -21.37 7.84 13.60
CA GLY A 12 -21.66 9.23 13.93
C GLY A 12 -23.12 9.60 13.64
N ALA A 13 -23.66 9.18 12.50
CA ALA A 13 -25.06 9.43 12.15
C ALA A 13 -26.01 8.79 13.15
N VAL A 14 -25.76 7.54 13.56
CA VAL A 14 -26.57 6.82 14.57
C VAL A 14 -26.48 7.50 15.95
N GLN A 15 -25.28 7.90 16.38
CA GLN A 15 -25.10 8.56 17.68
C GLN A 15 -25.79 9.92 17.72
N VAL A 16 -25.65 10.73 16.68
CA VAL A 16 -26.32 12.05 16.60
C VAL A 16 -27.82 11.88 16.50
N SER A 17 -28.31 10.91 15.70
CA SER A 17 -29.74 10.60 15.63
C SER A 17 -30.30 10.18 16.97
N ALA A 18 -29.60 9.31 17.71
CA ALA A 18 -30.01 8.88 19.04
C ALA A 18 -30.05 10.05 20.05
N ALA A 19 -29.09 10.97 20.00
CA ALA A 19 -29.09 12.16 20.82
C ALA A 19 -30.25 13.11 20.47
N LEU A 20 -30.54 13.29 19.18
CA LEU A 20 -31.63 14.16 18.72
C LEU A 20 -33.02 13.60 19.05
N LEU A 21 -33.16 12.27 19.24
CA LEU A 21 -34.43 11.67 19.69
C LEU A 21 -34.94 12.23 21.02
N PHE A 22 -34.05 12.70 21.90
CA PHE A 22 -34.43 13.34 23.17
C PHE A 22 -35.02 14.75 23.00
N PHE A 23 -34.87 15.33 21.80
CA PHE A 23 -35.34 16.68 21.50
C PHE A 23 -36.52 16.68 20.50
N ASP A 24 -36.37 16.00 19.37
CA ASP A 24 -37.37 15.92 18.34
C ASP A 24 -37.14 14.72 17.42
N ILE A 25 -38.25 13.96 17.17
CA ILE A 25 -38.19 12.76 16.33
C ILE A 25 -37.91 13.10 14.84
N GLY A 26 -38.41 14.24 14.35
CA GLY A 26 -38.16 14.69 12.98
C GLY A 26 -36.69 15.05 12.76
N LEU A 27 -36.08 15.75 13.71
CA LEU A 27 -34.67 16.11 13.67
C LEU A 27 -33.76 14.86 13.72
N SER A 28 -34.19 13.82 14.45
CA SER A 28 -33.38 12.58 14.57
C SER A 28 -33.22 11.81 13.27
N ILE A 29 -34.12 12.00 12.29
CA ILE A 29 -34.04 11.32 10.98
C ILE A 29 -32.99 11.99 10.08
N ILE A 30 -32.69 13.27 10.27
CA ILE A 30 -31.80 14.05 9.37
C ILE A 30 -30.40 13.44 9.25
N PRO A 31 -29.68 13.09 10.31
CA PRO A 31 -28.33 12.51 10.18
C PRO A 31 -28.30 11.19 9.41
N LEU A 32 -29.30 10.34 9.59
CA LEU A 32 -29.41 9.07 8.86
C LEU A 32 -29.74 9.31 7.38
N ALA A 33 -30.62 10.25 7.07
CA ALA A 33 -30.92 10.64 5.70
C ALA A 33 -29.68 11.20 4.98
N LEU A 34 -28.93 12.09 5.64
CA LEU A 34 -27.68 12.63 5.10
C LEU A 34 -26.62 11.53 4.89
N PHE A 35 -26.50 10.58 5.82
CA PHE A 35 -25.64 9.43 5.67
C PHE A 35 -26.02 8.58 4.45
N LEU A 36 -27.30 8.30 4.24
CA LEU A 36 -27.77 7.56 3.09
C LEU A 36 -27.46 8.29 1.78
N VAL A 37 -27.79 9.59 1.70
CA VAL A 37 -27.47 10.42 0.52
C VAL A 37 -25.95 10.40 0.23
N ALA A 38 -25.12 10.59 1.24
CA ALA A 38 -23.67 10.55 1.09
C ALA A 38 -23.19 9.16 0.61
N THR A 39 -23.75 8.08 1.17
CA THR A 39 -23.41 6.69 0.79
C THR A 39 -23.78 6.37 -0.65
N PHE A 40 -24.93 6.84 -1.14
CA PHE A 40 -25.34 6.68 -2.53
C PHE A 40 -24.57 7.57 -3.50
N ALA A 41 -24.15 8.77 -3.08
CA ALA A 41 -23.39 9.69 -3.92
C ALA A 41 -21.89 9.35 -4.02
N ALA A 42 -21.32 8.81 -2.93
CA ALA A 42 -19.89 8.56 -2.83
C ALA A 42 -19.28 7.69 -3.94
N PRO A 43 -19.94 6.61 -4.45
CA PRO A 43 -19.41 5.80 -5.54
C PRO A 43 -19.09 6.58 -6.81
N PHE A 44 -19.85 7.64 -7.08
CA PHE A 44 -19.75 8.45 -8.31
C PHE A 44 -18.69 9.55 -8.23
N ILE A 45 -18.00 9.66 -7.08
CA ILE A 45 -16.92 10.62 -6.84
C ILE A 45 -15.58 9.84 -6.85
N PRO A 46 -14.87 9.74 -7.99
CA PRO A 46 -13.73 8.81 -8.16
C PRO A 46 -12.56 9.04 -7.20
N TRP A 47 -12.45 10.24 -6.65
CA TRP A 47 -11.36 10.65 -5.76
C TRP A 47 -11.73 10.59 -4.27
N LEU A 48 -13.00 10.31 -3.94
CA LEU A 48 -13.46 10.29 -2.55
C LEU A 48 -13.14 8.94 -1.89
N PRO A 49 -12.32 8.90 -0.83
CA PRO A 49 -11.96 7.65 -0.14
C PRO A 49 -13.03 7.22 0.87
N TYR A 50 -14.30 7.23 0.48
CA TYR A 50 -15.42 6.96 1.37
C TYR A 50 -15.51 5.49 1.78
N PHE A 51 -15.40 4.58 0.82
CA PHE A 51 -15.48 3.13 1.07
C PHE A 51 -14.11 2.47 1.26
N MET A 52 -13.06 3.08 0.71
CA MET A 52 -11.72 2.53 0.67
C MET A 52 -10.69 3.62 0.35
N PRO A 53 -9.40 3.40 0.66
CA PRO A 53 -8.34 4.29 0.19
C PRO A 53 -8.30 4.33 -1.35
N VAL A 54 -8.20 5.52 -1.91
CA VAL A 54 -8.11 5.76 -3.37
C VAL A 54 -6.97 6.73 -3.64
N VAL A 55 -5.99 6.30 -4.43
CA VAL A 55 -4.98 7.21 -4.97
C VAL A 55 -5.58 7.90 -6.18
N SER A 56 -5.78 9.21 -6.11
CA SER A 56 -6.41 10.01 -7.17
C SER A 56 -5.57 11.21 -7.59
N ARG A 57 -4.41 11.39 -6.96
CA ARG A 57 -3.46 12.48 -7.18
C ARG A 57 -2.06 12.01 -6.85
N GLY A 58 -1.07 12.55 -7.54
CA GLY A 58 0.34 12.37 -7.23
C GLY A 58 0.78 13.04 -5.93
N ARG A 59 2.03 12.81 -5.58
CA ARG A 59 2.69 13.32 -4.36
C ARG A 59 4.11 13.80 -4.64
N SER A 60 4.42 14.10 -5.91
CA SER A 60 5.77 14.49 -6.31
C SER A 60 6.21 15.83 -5.70
N GLY A 61 5.27 16.63 -5.21
CA GLY A 61 5.52 17.99 -4.74
C GLY A 61 6.03 18.96 -5.82
N LYS A 62 6.02 18.51 -7.08
CA LYS A 62 6.51 19.26 -8.24
C LYS A 62 5.33 19.79 -9.06
N ARG A 63 5.61 20.77 -9.93
CA ARG A 63 4.67 21.17 -10.98
C ARG A 63 4.71 20.13 -12.11
N ALA A 64 4.18 18.93 -11.79
CA ALA A 64 4.21 17.79 -12.67
C ALA A 64 2.83 17.14 -12.80
N VAL A 65 2.63 16.37 -13.87
CA VAL A 65 1.43 15.56 -14.13
C VAL A 65 1.85 14.24 -14.77
N SER A 66 0.94 13.26 -14.78
CA SER A 66 1.12 12.03 -15.55
C SER A 66 -0.05 11.81 -16.49
N LEU A 67 0.24 11.36 -17.71
CA LEU A 67 -0.77 10.97 -18.69
C LEU A 67 -1.11 9.50 -18.48
N THR A 68 -2.42 9.19 -18.43
CA THR A 68 -2.91 7.82 -18.31
C THR A 68 -3.97 7.56 -19.37
N PHE A 69 -3.96 6.35 -19.96
CA PHE A 69 -4.86 5.93 -21.01
C PHE A 69 -5.58 4.66 -20.58
N ASP A 70 -6.90 4.70 -20.55
CA ASP A 70 -7.77 3.58 -20.18
C ASP A 70 -8.30 2.84 -21.42
N ASP A 71 -8.87 1.65 -21.21
CA ASP A 71 -9.61 0.82 -22.16
C ASP A 71 -8.79 0.19 -23.30
N GLY A 72 -7.48 0.40 -23.35
CA GLY A 72 -6.60 -0.25 -24.33
C GLY A 72 -6.30 -1.73 -23.99
N PRO A 73 -5.45 -2.40 -24.80
CA PRO A 73 -4.89 -1.90 -26.06
C PRO A 73 -5.92 -1.98 -27.19
N ASP A 74 -5.86 -1.06 -28.13
CA ASP A 74 -6.72 -1.04 -29.29
C ASP A 74 -5.88 -1.22 -30.60
N PRO A 75 -6.26 -2.10 -31.52
CA PRO A 75 -5.48 -2.38 -32.72
C PRO A 75 -5.18 -1.18 -33.59
N LEU A 76 -6.06 -0.17 -33.59
CA LEU A 76 -5.95 0.98 -34.47
C LEU A 76 -5.39 2.22 -33.77
N SER A 77 -5.64 2.41 -32.46
CA SER A 77 -5.22 3.62 -31.75
C SER A 77 -3.91 3.47 -30.97
N THR A 78 -3.62 2.32 -30.38
CA THR A 78 -2.46 2.17 -29.50
C THR A 78 -1.13 2.46 -30.20
N ALA A 79 -0.90 1.89 -31.40
CA ALA A 79 0.38 2.04 -32.09
C ALA A 79 0.68 3.50 -32.49
N PRO A 80 -0.22 4.26 -33.13
CA PRO A 80 0.00 5.68 -33.42
C PRO A 80 0.14 6.54 -32.14
N LEU A 81 -0.60 6.21 -31.06
CA LEU A 81 -0.45 6.88 -29.77
C LEU A 81 0.97 6.68 -29.19
N LEU A 82 1.48 5.46 -29.24
CA LEU A 82 2.84 5.16 -28.77
C LEU A 82 3.90 5.93 -29.57
N ASP A 83 3.71 6.06 -30.88
CA ASP A 83 4.60 6.82 -31.75
C ASP A 83 4.58 8.32 -31.42
N LEU A 84 3.39 8.87 -31.11
CA LEU A 84 3.25 10.25 -30.64
C LEU A 84 3.96 10.48 -29.29
N LEU A 85 3.73 9.62 -28.31
CA LEU A 85 4.36 9.71 -26.98
C LEU A 85 5.89 9.62 -27.06
N GLU A 86 6.41 8.75 -27.93
CA GLU A 86 7.85 8.58 -28.16
C GLU A 86 8.48 9.84 -28.76
N ARG A 87 7.87 10.46 -29.78
CA ARG A 87 8.34 11.73 -30.36
C ARG A 87 8.48 12.84 -29.31
N HIS A 88 7.63 12.84 -28.30
CA HIS A 88 7.66 13.81 -27.23
C HIS A 88 8.50 13.39 -26.00
N GLY A 89 9.08 12.18 -26.00
CA GLY A 89 9.86 11.62 -24.90
C GLY A 89 9.05 11.34 -23.63
N ILE A 90 7.76 11.00 -23.79
CA ILE A 90 6.84 10.81 -22.67
C ILE A 90 6.65 9.33 -22.37
N LYS A 91 6.70 8.97 -21.10
CA LYS A 91 6.29 7.66 -20.59
C LYS A 91 4.96 7.81 -19.86
N ALA A 92 3.93 7.14 -20.37
CA ALA A 92 2.56 7.15 -19.85
C ALA A 92 2.23 5.84 -19.13
N ALA A 93 1.08 5.79 -18.46
CA ALA A 93 0.53 4.55 -17.92
C ALA A 93 -0.75 4.16 -18.68
N PHE A 94 -0.84 2.88 -19.04
CA PHE A 94 -1.97 2.31 -19.74
C PHE A 94 -2.73 1.37 -18.81
N PHE A 95 -3.97 1.69 -18.50
CA PHE A 95 -4.86 0.81 -17.75
C PHE A 95 -5.59 -0.08 -18.74
N LEU A 96 -5.01 -1.27 -18.94
CA LEU A 96 -5.46 -2.19 -19.97
C LEU A 96 -6.54 -3.14 -19.46
N THR A 97 -7.47 -3.49 -20.34
CA THR A 97 -8.40 -4.59 -20.08
C THR A 97 -7.75 -5.93 -20.42
N GLY A 98 -8.02 -6.95 -19.59
CA GLY A 98 -7.43 -8.28 -19.79
C GLY A 98 -7.81 -8.90 -21.14
N GLU A 99 -9.07 -8.78 -21.53
CA GLU A 99 -9.60 -9.34 -22.77
C GLU A 99 -8.89 -8.76 -24.01
N LYS A 100 -8.73 -7.43 -24.08
CA LYS A 100 -8.04 -6.78 -25.20
C LYS A 100 -6.54 -7.06 -25.19
N ALA A 101 -5.93 -7.11 -24.00
CA ALA A 101 -4.53 -7.46 -23.85
C ALA A 101 -4.24 -8.90 -24.34
N GLU A 102 -5.12 -9.85 -24.03
CA GLU A 102 -5.00 -11.23 -24.50
C GLU A 102 -5.16 -11.36 -26.00
N LYS A 103 -6.09 -10.59 -26.61
CA LYS A 103 -6.31 -10.54 -28.05
C LYS A 103 -5.19 -9.83 -28.82
N ASN A 104 -4.46 -8.91 -28.17
CA ASN A 104 -3.44 -8.06 -28.81
C ASN A 104 -2.07 -8.15 -28.11
N PRO A 105 -1.45 -9.34 -28.00
CA PRO A 105 -0.20 -9.51 -27.22
C PRO A 105 0.98 -8.71 -27.78
N GLY A 106 0.99 -8.46 -29.09
CA GLY A 106 2.01 -7.64 -29.73
C GLY A 106 1.99 -6.18 -29.29
N LEU A 107 0.79 -5.62 -29.07
CA LEU A 107 0.63 -4.24 -28.58
C LEU A 107 1.06 -4.12 -27.13
N VAL A 108 0.73 -5.11 -26.27
CA VAL A 108 1.19 -5.14 -24.88
C VAL A 108 2.71 -5.14 -24.81
N ARG A 109 3.40 -5.96 -25.61
CA ARG A 109 4.87 -5.97 -25.69
C ARG A 109 5.44 -4.63 -26.19
N ARG A 110 4.76 -3.96 -27.13
CA ARG A 110 5.19 -2.62 -27.62
C ARG A 110 5.04 -1.56 -26.53
N ILE A 111 3.96 -1.57 -25.76
CA ILE A 111 3.74 -0.67 -24.61
C ILE A 111 4.90 -0.85 -23.60
N LEU A 112 5.18 -2.08 -23.20
CA LEU A 112 6.26 -2.40 -22.25
C LEU A 112 7.64 -2.09 -22.81
N GLY A 113 7.92 -2.51 -24.06
CA GLY A 113 9.21 -2.31 -24.73
C GLY A 113 9.57 -0.84 -24.92
N ARG A 114 8.58 0.05 -24.99
CA ARG A 114 8.79 1.50 -25.03
C ARG A 114 8.84 2.14 -23.62
N GLY A 115 8.84 1.33 -22.55
CA GLY A 115 8.99 1.79 -21.16
C GLY A 115 7.76 2.49 -20.60
N HIS A 116 6.57 2.20 -21.11
CA HIS A 116 5.32 2.63 -20.51
C HIS A 116 4.88 1.66 -19.40
N LEU A 117 4.05 2.14 -18.51
CA LEU A 117 3.53 1.36 -17.38
C LEU A 117 2.17 0.73 -17.74
N ILE A 118 1.90 -0.44 -17.16
CA ILE A 118 0.60 -1.11 -17.31
C ILE A 118 -0.09 -1.17 -15.94
N GLY A 119 -1.33 -0.67 -15.88
CA GLY A 119 -2.28 -0.85 -14.79
C GLY A 119 -3.38 -1.85 -15.18
N ASN A 120 -4.06 -2.41 -14.19
CA ASN A 120 -5.18 -3.33 -14.39
C ASN A 120 -6.51 -2.57 -14.47
N HIS A 121 -7.30 -2.82 -15.54
CA HIS A 121 -8.61 -2.20 -15.77
C HIS A 121 -9.75 -3.24 -15.86
N SER A 122 -9.68 -4.32 -15.06
CA SER A 122 -10.51 -5.52 -15.11
C SER A 122 -10.29 -6.36 -16.39
N TYR A 123 -10.96 -7.51 -16.48
CA TYR A 123 -10.83 -8.37 -17.66
C TYR A 123 -11.74 -7.90 -18.80
N SER A 124 -13.04 -7.76 -18.55
CA SER A 124 -14.06 -7.48 -19.57
C SER A 124 -14.49 -6.00 -19.67
N HIS A 125 -14.06 -5.14 -18.72
CA HIS A 125 -14.55 -3.76 -18.59
C HIS A 125 -16.07 -3.68 -18.38
N ASP A 126 -16.67 -4.56 -17.55
CA ASP A 126 -18.11 -4.44 -17.21
C ASP A 126 -18.37 -3.10 -16.46
N PRO A 127 -19.14 -2.15 -17.03
CA PRO A 127 -19.41 -0.87 -16.39
C PRO A 127 -20.21 -1.00 -15.07
N LEU A 128 -20.89 -2.14 -14.89
CA LEU A 128 -21.64 -2.47 -13.69
C LEU A 128 -20.84 -3.39 -12.74
N LEU A 129 -19.55 -3.57 -12.96
CA LEU A 129 -18.68 -4.46 -12.18
C LEU A 129 -18.80 -4.20 -10.66
N MET A 130 -18.89 -2.93 -10.25
CA MET A 130 -18.99 -2.57 -8.84
C MET A 130 -20.32 -2.99 -8.16
N LEU A 131 -21.32 -3.36 -8.92
CA LEU A 131 -22.60 -3.91 -8.43
C LEU A 131 -22.59 -5.45 -8.39
N ARG A 132 -21.60 -6.10 -9.01
CA ARG A 132 -21.47 -7.56 -9.03
C ARG A 132 -21.06 -8.12 -7.67
N THR A 133 -21.10 -9.46 -7.56
CA THR A 133 -20.66 -10.17 -6.35
C THR A 133 -19.15 -10.04 -6.13
N THR A 134 -18.69 -10.28 -4.91
CA THR A 134 -17.27 -10.28 -4.57
C THR A 134 -16.47 -11.29 -5.42
N ASP A 135 -17.05 -12.46 -5.70
CA ASP A 135 -16.41 -13.49 -6.52
C ASP A 135 -16.28 -13.08 -7.99
N THR A 136 -17.28 -12.35 -8.52
CA THR A 136 -17.21 -11.80 -9.87
C THR A 136 -16.14 -10.71 -9.95
N LEU A 137 -16.10 -9.79 -8.95
CA LEU A 137 -15.02 -8.79 -8.84
C LEU A 137 -13.63 -9.44 -8.83
N ARG A 138 -13.48 -10.49 -8.01
CA ARG A 138 -12.21 -11.23 -7.91
C ARG A 138 -11.83 -11.87 -9.25
N ARG A 139 -12.77 -12.56 -9.91
CA ARG A 139 -12.52 -13.20 -11.22
C ARG A 139 -12.12 -12.19 -12.29
N GLU A 140 -12.79 -11.07 -12.38
CA GLU A 140 -12.49 -10.00 -13.33
C GLU A 140 -11.09 -9.41 -13.13
N ILE A 141 -10.73 -9.10 -11.89
CA ILE A 141 -9.43 -8.49 -11.58
C ILE A 141 -8.30 -9.52 -11.71
N ALA A 142 -8.47 -10.73 -11.14
CA ALA A 142 -7.47 -11.79 -11.21
C ALA A 142 -7.31 -12.34 -12.64
N GLY A 143 -8.40 -12.39 -13.42
CA GLY A 143 -8.36 -12.77 -14.84
C GLY A 143 -7.42 -11.87 -15.64
N ALA A 144 -7.56 -10.55 -15.49
CA ALA A 144 -6.65 -9.60 -16.11
C ALA A 144 -5.20 -9.76 -15.61
N GLN A 145 -5.00 -9.96 -14.28
CA GLN A 145 -3.65 -10.22 -13.73
C GLN A 145 -2.98 -11.43 -14.39
N ASN A 146 -3.72 -12.53 -14.57
CA ASN A 146 -3.20 -13.74 -15.19
C ASN A 146 -2.77 -13.49 -16.65
N VAL A 147 -3.45 -12.59 -17.35
CA VAL A 147 -3.02 -12.18 -18.71
C VAL A 147 -1.71 -11.39 -18.66
N PHE A 148 -1.62 -10.39 -17.76
CA PHE A 148 -0.41 -9.54 -17.68
C PHE A 148 0.83 -10.32 -17.24
N ARG A 149 0.68 -11.33 -16.37
CA ARG A 149 1.78 -12.23 -15.98
C ARG A 149 2.43 -12.94 -17.16
N LYS A 150 1.66 -13.27 -18.21
CA LYS A 150 2.22 -13.85 -19.45
C LYS A 150 3.23 -12.92 -20.15
N PHE A 151 3.26 -11.64 -19.79
CA PHE A 151 4.21 -10.64 -20.29
C PHE A 151 5.32 -10.31 -19.29
N GLY A 152 5.43 -11.06 -18.19
CA GLY A 152 6.46 -10.86 -17.15
C GLY A 152 6.20 -9.65 -16.26
N VAL A 153 4.95 -9.17 -16.17
CA VAL A 153 4.58 -8.02 -15.32
C VAL A 153 3.32 -8.30 -14.50
N SER A 154 3.31 -7.77 -13.29
CA SER A 154 2.17 -7.83 -12.38
C SER A 154 1.75 -6.40 -12.01
N PRO A 155 0.70 -5.82 -12.63
CA PRO A 155 0.13 -4.56 -12.18
C PRO A 155 -0.29 -4.62 -10.72
N VAL A 156 0.10 -3.62 -9.94
CA VAL A 156 -0.35 -3.46 -8.54
C VAL A 156 -1.35 -2.32 -8.40
N ALA A 157 -1.46 -1.45 -9.40
CA ALA A 157 -2.49 -0.43 -9.50
C ALA A 157 -3.70 -0.97 -10.28
N PHE A 158 -4.87 -0.90 -9.66
CA PHE A 158 -6.16 -1.19 -10.28
C PHE A 158 -6.98 0.08 -10.44
N ARG A 159 -7.49 0.31 -11.64
CA ARG A 159 -8.47 1.38 -11.91
C ARG A 159 -9.82 0.73 -12.21
N PRO A 160 -10.86 1.03 -11.42
CA PRO A 160 -12.18 0.46 -11.67
C PRO A 160 -12.79 1.02 -12.95
N PRO A 161 -13.52 0.20 -13.76
CA PRO A 161 -14.31 0.68 -14.87
C PRO A 161 -15.18 1.87 -14.45
N VAL A 162 -15.29 2.87 -15.33
CA VAL A 162 -16.01 4.14 -15.12
C VAL A 162 -15.62 4.92 -13.86
N GLY A 163 -14.56 4.51 -13.16
CA GLY A 163 -14.04 5.17 -11.94
C GLY A 163 -14.91 5.01 -10.70
N ILE A 164 -15.91 4.12 -10.72
CA ILE A 164 -16.79 3.85 -9.58
C ILE A 164 -16.11 2.88 -8.60
N VAL A 165 -16.27 3.12 -7.29
CA VAL A 165 -15.75 2.24 -6.23
C VAL A 165 -16.88 1.64 -5.41
N SER A 166 -16.65 0.48 -4.79
CA SER A 166 -17.62 -0.16 -3.89
C SER A 166 -16.93 -0.70 -2.63
N PRO A 167 -17.65 -0.91 -1.53
CA PRO A 167 -17.08 -1.50 -0.32
C PRO A 167 -16.43 -2.87 -0.54
N ARG A 168 -16.97 -3.66 -1.47
CA ARG A 168 -16.49 -5.02 -1.82
C ARG A 168 -15.14 -4.99 -2.54
N LEU A 169 -14.90 -3.95 -3.35
CA LEU A 169 -13.66 -3.81 -4.11
C LEU A 169 -12.43 -3.79 -3.21
N TRP A 170 -12.50 -3.11 -2.07
CA TRP A 170 -11.36 -3.01 -1.16
C TRP A 170 -10.83 -4.36 -0.70
N ARG A 171 -11.74 -5.25 -0.24
CA ARG A 171 -11.34 -6.59 0.19
C ARG A 171 -10.66 -7.37 -0.95
N VAL A 172 -11.22 -7.32 -2.14
CA VAL A 172 -10.66 -8.02 -3.30
C VAL A 172 -9.28 -7.49 -3.66
N LEU A 173 -9.07 -6.17 -3.64
CA LEU A 173 -7.75 -5.58 -3.93
C LEU A 173 -6.71 -5.94 -2.88
N LEU A 174 -7.08 -5.93 -1.59
CA LEU A 174 -6.19 -6.34 -0.50
C LEU A 174 -5.76 -7.80 -0.67
N ASP A 175 -6.71 -8.70 -0.96
CA ASP A 175 -6.42 -10.13 -1.16
C ASP A 175 -5.52 -10.37 -2.38
N LEU A 176 -5.60 -9.52 -3.40
CA LEU A 176 -4.78 -9.61 -4.62
C LEU A 176 -3.47 -8.79 -4.54
N GLY A 177 -3.20 -8.16 -3.41
CA GLY A 177 -2.01 -7.33 -3.25
C GLY A 177 -2.01 -6.07 -4.12
N MET A 178 -3.18 -5.48 -4.37
CA MET A 178 -3.37 -4.33 -5.24
C MET A 178 -3.97 -3.14 -4.50
N TYR A 179 -3.84 -1.94 -5.08
CA TYR A 179 -4.48 -0.73 -4.60
C TYR A 179 -5.31 -0.06 -5.68
N CYS A 180 -6.28 0.76 -5.25
CA CYS A 180 -7.13 1.51 -6.17
C CYS A 180 -6.43 2.80 -6.59
N LEU A 181 -6.23 2.97 -7.89
CA LEU A 181 -5.70 4.19 -8.50
C LEU A 181 -6.73 4.76 -9.47
N ASN A 182 -7.30 5.88 -9.10
CA ASN A 182 -8.28 6.62 -9.87
C ASN A 182 -7.70 7.95 -10.39
N PHE A 183 -8.54 8.89 -10.64
CA PHE A 183 -8.22 10.23 -11.12
C PHE A 183 -9.06 11.26 -10.36
N ARG A 184 -8.59 12.49 -10.31
CA ARG A 184 -9.35 13.56 -9.68
C ARG A 184 -10.26 14.27 -10.67
N ARG A 185 -9.89 14.30 -11.95
CA ARG A 185 -10.62 15.00 -13.00
C ARG A 185 -10.76 14.12 -14.24
N ARG A 186 -11.94 14.14 -14.80
CA ARG A 186 -12.24 13.46 -16.06
C ARG A 186 -11.94 14.41 -17.23
N SER A 187 -11.35 13.88 -18.30
CA SER A 187 -11.23 14.55 -19.60
C SER A 187 -12.60 14.83 -20.24
N ALA A 188 -13.62 14.05 -19.86
CA ALA A 188 -14.96 14.05 -20.45
C ALA A 188 -14.94 13.78 -21.96
N ASP A 189 -14.04 12.88 -22.39
CA ASP A 189 -13.92 12.38 -23.76
C ASP A 189 -14.81 11.14 -24.02
N PHE A 190 -15.33 10.49 -22.95
CA PHE A 190 -16.26 9.36 -23.00
C PHE A 190 -15.79 8.22 -23.92
N GLY A 191 -14.52 7.76 -23.77
CA GLY A 191 -13.95 6.74 -24.64
C GLY A 191 -13.77 7.25 -26.08
N ASN A 192 -13.25 8.47 -26.22
CA ASN A 192 -12.99 9.15 -27.47
C ASN A 192 -14.25 9.46 -28.33
N LYS A 193 -15.45 9.43 -27.72
CA LYS A 193 -16.69 9.88 -28.40
C LYS A 193 -16.82 11.41 -28.49
N ARG A 194 -16.08 12.15 -27.64
CA ARG A 194 -16.05 13.61 -27.61
C ARG A 194 -14.61 14.13 -27.65
N ILE A 195 -14.07 14.25 -28.83
CA ILE A 195 -12.69 14.69 -29.09
C ILE A 195 -12.58 16.22 -29.12
N ALA A 196 -13.48 16.90 -29.81
CA ALA A 196 -13.45 18.35 -29.97
C ALA A 196 -13.14 19.09 -28.68
N ASP A 197 -12.16 20.00 -28.69
CA ASP A 197 -11.71 20.82 -27.55
C ASP A 197 -11.21 20.00 -26.35
N LEU A 198 -10.76 18.77 -26.55
CA LEU A 198 -10.25 17.91 -25.48
C LEU A 198 -9.08 18.57 -24.76
N SER A 199 -8.15 19.15 -25.50
CA SER A 199 -6.98 19.86 -24.97
C SER A 199 -7.39 21.03 -24.09
N ILE A 200 -8.35 21.83 -24.52
CA ILE A 200 -8.87 22.98 -23.75
C ILE A 200 -9.50 22.50 -22.44
N ARG A 201 -10.32 21.44 -22.50
CA ARG A 201 -10.99 20.87 -21.29
C ARG A 201 -10.00 20.33 -20.27
N VAL A 202 -8.90 19.70 -20.71
CA VAL A 202 -7.85 19.18 -19.85
C VAL A 202 -7.04 20.32 -19.26
N ILE A 203 -6.47 21.19 -20.09
CA ILE A 203 -5.55 22.25 -19.69
C ILE A 203 -6.20 23.25 -18.73
N LYS A 204 -7.45 23.66 -19.01
CA LYS A 204 -8.19 24.60 -18.13
C LYS A 204 -8.34 24.10 -16.69
N LYS A 205 -8.29 22.80 -16.47
CA LYS A 205 -8.59 22.18 -15.17
C LYS A 205 -7.37 21.56 -14.49
N VAL A 206 -6.26 21.37 -15.21
CA VAL A 206 -5.08 20.69 -14.71
C VAL A 206 -4.44 21.44 -13.53
N ARG A 207 -3.98 20.68 -12.56
CA ARG A 207 -3.24 21.18 -11.37
C ARG A 207 -1.98 20.35 -11.15
N PRO A 208 -0.98 20.88 -10.42
CA PRO A 208 0.19 20.08 -10.03
C PRO A 208 -0.23 18.74 -9.39
N ASP A 209 0.52 17.68 -9.69
CA ASP A 209 0.27 16.30 -9.25
C ASP A 209 -1.03 15.66 -9.77
N ASP A 210 -1.72 16.23 -10.78
CA ASP A 210 -2.90 15.59 -11.34
C ASP A 210 -2.54 14.36 -12.21
N ILE A 211 -3.35 13.33 -12.08
CA ILE A 211 -3.39 12.16 -12.96
C ILE A 211 -4.39 12.50 -14.06
N VAL A 212 -3.89 12.68 -15.28
CA VAL A 212 -4.72 13.05 -16.45
C VAL A 212 -5.29 11.77 -17.05
N LEU A 213 -6.62 11.63 -16.99
CA LEU A 213 -7.34 10.51 -17.61
C LEU A 213 -7.64 10.81 -19.07
N LEU A 214 -7.24 9.91 -19.94
CA LEU A 214 -7.55 9.83 -21.38
C LEU A 214 -7.94 8.38 -21.70
N HIS A 215 -8.35 8.10 -22.94
CA HIS A 215 -8.71 6.74 -23.35
C HIS A 215 -7.91 6.32 -24.59
N ASP A 216 -7.52 5.03 -24.62
CA ASP A 216 -6.88 4.39 -25.79
C ASP A 216 -7.91 3.54 -26.52
N VAL A 217 -8.82 4.20 -27.21
CA VAL A 217 -9.91 3.60 -27.99
C VAL A 217 -9.97 4.27 -29.37
N TYR A 218 -10.10 3.49 -30.43
CA TYR A 218 -10.26 4.01 -31.78
C TYR A 218 -11.54 4.87 -31.88
N PRO A 219 -11.44 6.13 -32.34
CA PRO A 219 -12.57 7.05 -32.33
C PRO A 219 -13.58 6.86 -33.49
N GLY A 220 -13.42 5.79 -34.28
CA GLY A 220 -14.42 5.35 -35.24
C GLY A 220 -14.17 5.76 -36.67
N SER A 221 -13.28 6.71 -37.01
CA SER A 221 -12.84 7.01 -38.34
C SER A 221 -11.39 7.51 -38.40
N PRO A 222 -10.70 7.44 -39.56
CA PRO A 222 -9.35 7.97 -39.71
C PRO A 222 -9.24 9.46 -39.41
N GLU A 223 -10.20 10.27 -39.85
CA GLU A 223 -10.23 11.73 -39.61
C GLU A 223 -10.33 12.04 -38.13
N LYS A 224 -11.19 11.32 -37.40
CA LYS A 224 -11.30 11.46 -35.94
C LYS A 224 -10.04 10.96 -35.23
N MET A 225 -9.36 9.99 -35.81
CA MET A 225 -8.09 9.50 -35.26
C MET A 225 -7.00 10.57 -35.34
N GLU A 226 -6.90 11.28 -36.47
CA GLU A 226 -5.99 12.42 -36.62
C GLU A 226 -6.35 13.57 -35.68
N GLU A 227 -7.64 13.89 -35.58
CA GLU A 227 -8.15 14.91 -34.63
C GLU A 227 -7.76 14.54 -33.19
N TRP A 228 -8.00 13.30 -32.77
CA TRP A 228 -7.69 12.82 -31.43
C TRP A 228 -6.18 12.88 -31.12
N LEU A 229 -5.32 12.40 -32.02
CA LEU A 229 -3.87 12.52 -31.87
C LEU A 229 -3.43 13.98 -31.80
N GLY A 230 -4.00 14.84 -32.63
CA GLY A 230 -3.74 16.28 -32.59
C GLY A 230 -4.13 16.92 -31.27
N GLU A 231 -5.27 16.53 -30.68
CA GLU A 231 -5.69 17.01 -29.37
C GLU A 231 -4.76 16.53 -28.25
N ILE A 232 -4.27 15.27 -28.30
CA ILE A 232 -3.27 14.77 -27.35
C ILE A 232 -1.95 15.54 -27.50
N GLU A 233 -1.51 15.80 -28.73
CA GLU A 233 -0.30 16.58 -28.97
C GLU A 233 -0.40 18.01 -28.43
N LYS A 234 -1.56 18.64 -28.59
CA LYS A 234 -1.84 19.95 -28.00
C LYS A 234 -1.79 19.89 -26.47
N ILE A 235 -2.36 18.84 -25.83
CA ILE A 235 -2.26 18.64 -24.36
C ILE A 235 -0.81 18.61 -23.94
N ILE A 236 0.02 17.80 -24.62
CA ILE A 236 1.43 17.64 -24.30
C ILE A 236 2.19 18.97 -24.44
N THR A 237 1.99 19.65 -25.55
CA THR A 237 2.67 20.90 -25.87
C THR A 237 2.28 22.01 -24.90
N GLU A 238 0.99 22.16 -24.61
CA GLU A 238 0.48 23.18 -23.68
C GLU A 238 0.92 22.92 -22.22
N LEU A 239 0.94 21.66 -21.78
CA LEU A 239 1.47 21.30 -20.45
C LEU A 239 2.94 21.73 -20.34
N LYS A 240 3.76 21.40 -21.31
CA LYS A 240 5.19 21.82 -21.35
C LYS A 240 5.32 23.35 -21.40
N ARG A 241 4.54 24.02 -22.25
CA ARG A 241 4.56 25.50 -22.40
C ARG A 241 4.17 26.19 -21.10
N THR A 242 3.25 25.63 -20.35
CA THR A 242 2.79 26.17 -19.04
C THR A 242 3.65 25.72 -17.86
N GLY A 243 4.78 25.09 -18.11
CA GLY A 243 5.79 24.71 -17.09
C GLY A 243 5.47 23.44 -16.31
N TYR A 244 4.59 22.60 -16.81
CA TYR A 244 4.38 21.28 -16.23
C TYR A 244 5.39 20.27 -16.77
N ALA A 245 6.04 19.53 -15.88
CA ALA A 245 6.74 18.30 -16.25
C ALA A 245 5.70 17.17 -16.45
N ILE A 246 5.85 16.39 -17.52
CA ILE A 246 5.06 15.17 -17.72
C ILE A 246 5.96 14.00 -17.33
N ILE A 247 5.66 13.34 -16.21
CA ILE A 247 6.50 12.30 -15.63
C ILE A 247 5.75 10.97 -15.53
N PRO A 248 6.45 9.82 -15.43
CA PRO A 248 5.83 8.53 -15.23
C PRO A 248 4.93 8.50 -13.99
N LEU A 249 3.87 7.68 -14.04
CA LEU A 249 2.82 7.66 -13.01
C LEU A 249 3.33 7.15 -11.65
N ASP A 250 4.23 6.18 -11.65
CA ASP A 250 4.91 5.68 -10.45
C ASP A 250 5.73 6.76 -9.76
N SER A 251 6.48 7.54 -10.54
CA SER A 251 7.26 8.70 -10.06
C SER A 251 6.35 9.83 -9.57
N LEU A 252 5.20 10.06 -10.22
CA LEU A 252 4.23 11.07 -9.79
C LEU A 252 3.57 10.68 -8.47
N CYS A 253 3.14 9.43 -8.35
CA CYS A 253 2.44 8.91 -7.17
C CYS A 253 3.40 8.50 -6.05
N MET A 254 4.71 8.35 -6.35
CA MET A 254 5.71 7.74 -5.47
C MET A 254 5.29 6.32 -5.02
N MET A 255 4.66 5.59 -5.94
CA MET A 255 4.15 4.23 -5.71
C MET A 255 4.25 3.45 -7.03
N PRO A 256 4.68 2.17 -7.01
CA PRO A 256 4.74 1.37 -8.22
C PRO A 256 3.34 1.17 -8.80
N VAL A 257 3.22 1.24 -10.12
CA VAL A 257 2.00 0.92 -10.89
C VAL A 257 1.98 -0.56 -11.27
N MET A 258 3.15 -1.09 -11.62
CA MET A 258 3.40 -2.50 -11.93
C MET A 258 4.76 -2.92 -11.37
N LYS A 259 4.99 -4.22 -11.31
CA LYS A 259 6.25 -4.84 -10.91
C LYS A 259 6.59 -5.98 -11.87
N PRO A 260 7.85 -6.43 -11.94
CA PRO A 260 8.21 -7.70 -12.57
C PRO A 260 7.42 -8.86 -11.95
N GLU A 261 7.20 -9.95 -12.68
CA GLU A 261 6.47 -11.12 -12.17
C GLU A 261 7.11 -11.68 -10.89
N ASP A 262 8.44 -11.71 -10.86
CA ASP A 262 9.25 -12.16 -9.70
C ASP A 262 9.51 -11.06 -8.66
N GLY A 263 8.90 -9.88 -8.80
CA GLY A 263 9.06 -8.74 -7.88
C GLY A 263 8.29 -8.91 -6.56
N PRO A 264 8.56 -8.03 -5.57
CA PRO A 264 7.89 -8.08 -4.27
C PRO A 264 6.37 -8.02 -4.42
N SER A 265 5.65 -8.88 -3.68
CA SER A 265 4.21 -9.05 -3.79
C SER A 265 3.44 -8.20 -2.79
N GLY A 266 2.39 -7.53 -3.26
CA GLY A 266 1.44 -6.79 -2.43
C GLY A 266 1.69 -5.29 -2.30
N PRO A 267 0.65 -4.52 -1.88
CA PRO A 267 0.71 -3.07 -1.78
C PRO A 267 1.70 -2.58 -0.72
N VAL A 268 1.89 -3.35 0.36
CA VAL A 268 2.84 -3.02 1.43
C VAL A 268 4.27 -3.10 0.90
N ALA A 269 4.64 -4.21 0.23
CA ALA A 269 5.96 -4.39 -0.34
C ALA A 269 6.29 -3.29 -1.36
N SER A 270 5.37 -3.05 -2.29
CA SER A 270 5.52 -2.05 -3.33
C SER A 270 5.63 -0.62 -2.77
N PHE A 271 4.88 -0.32 -1.71
CA PHE A 271 4.94 0.97 -1.02
C PHE A 271 6.33 1.18 -0.39
N TYR A 272 6.80 0.21 0.40
CA TYR A 272 8.11 0.33 1.05
C TYR A 272 9.27 0.30 0.04
N ASP A 273 9.15 -0.47 -1.03
CA ASP A 273 10.15 -0.49 -2.10
C ASP A 273 10.31 0.89 -2.76
N SER A 274 9.19 1.60 -2.98
CA SER A 274 9.21 2.96 -3.53
C SER A 274 9.79 4.00 -2.57
N LEU A 275 9.68 3.77 -1.25
CA LEU A 275 10.21 4.67 -0.22
C LEU A 275 11.67 4.42 0.14
N ALA A 276 12.27 3.31 -0.29
CA ALA A 276 13.57 2.87 0.20
C ALA A 276 14.62 4.00 0.19
N GLY A 277 14.72 4.76 -0.90
CA GLY A 277 15.71 5.82 -1.06
C GLY A 277 15.58 7.03 -0.12
N ILE A 278 14.39 7.25 0.44
CA ILE A 278 14.10 8.42 1.32
C ILE A 278 13.64 7.99 2.73
N TYR A 279 13.52 6.69 2.97
CA TYR A 279 12.91 6.14 4.18
C TYR A 279 13.58 6.62 5.46
N ASP A 280 14.90 6.59 5.53
CA ASP A 280 15.63 7.01 6.73
C ASP A 280 15.41 8.47 7.05
N HIS A 281 15.43 9.34 6.04
CA HIS A 281 15.15 10.77 6.20
C HIS A 281 13.74 10.99 6.74
N GLU A 282 12.73 10.36 6.11
CA GLU A 282 11.33 10.48 6.56
C GLU A 282 11.14 9.96 7.99
N GLN A 283 11.75 8.81 8.32
CA GLN A 283 11.60 8.19 9.64
C GLN A 283 12.33 8.93 10.76
N LEU A 284 13.37 9.71 10.47
CA LEU A 284 14.18 10.39 11.48
C LEU A 284 13.87 11.89 11.61
N GLU A 285 13.36 12.55 10.58
CA GLU A 285 13.22 14.01 10.52
C GLU A 285 11.78 14.51 10.50
N THR A 286 10.78 13.67 10.19
CA THR A 286 9.36 14.06 10.12
C THR A 286 8.60 13.78 11.44
N GLY A 287 7.30 14.15 11.49
CA GLY A 287 6.41 13.84 12.62
C GLY A 287 6.26 12.35 12.92
N VAL A 288 6.48 11.45 11.94
CA VAL A 288 6.55 9.99 12.13
C VAL A 288 7.78 9.59 12.95
N SER A 289 8.80 10.43 12.99
CA SER A 289 10.04 10.23 13.74
C SER A 289 9.84 10.00 15.24
N MET A 290 8.73 10.49 15.83
CA MET A 290 8.46 10.30 17.27
C MET A 290 8.21 8.83 17.62
N VAL A 291 7.49 8.07 16.77
CA VAL A 291 7.28 6.63 16.95
C VAL A 291 8.62 5.91 16.88
N ARG A 292 9.37 6.13 15.82
CA ARG A 292 10.65 5.47 15.57
C ARG A 292 11.70 5.79 16.64
N LYS A 293 11.83 7.05 17.04
CA LYS A 293 12.72 7.47 18.14
C LYS A 293 12.33 6.84 19.49
N THR A 294 11.03 6.64 19.71
CA THR A 294 10.56 5.96 20.94
C THR A 294 10.93 4.48 20.88
N GLU A 295 10.71 3.79 19.76
CA GLU A 295 11.11 2.39 19.59
C GLU A 295 12.62 2.19 19.76
N MET A 296 13.43 3.07 19.15
CA MET A 296 14.89 3.03 19.30
C MET A 296 15.31 3.17 20.76
N ARG A 297 14.67 4.09 21.51
CA ARG A 297 14.95 4.27 22.95
C ARG A 297 14.52 3.06 23.79
N LEU A 298 13.34 2.50 23.51
CA LEU A 298 12.85 1.30 24.21
C LEU A 298 13.78 0.11 23.95
N PHE A 299 14.14 -0.12 22.71
CA PHE A 299 15.06 -1.19 22.37
C PHE A 299 16.47 -0.97 22.94
N ALA A 300 17.01 0.25 22.90
CA ALA A 300 18.30 0.59 23.48
C ALA A 300 18.40 0.27 24.98
N ALA A 301 17.28 0.44 25.70
CA ALA A 301 17.23 0.12 27.14
C ALA A 301 17.23 -1.40 27.44
N ARG A 302 16.97 -2.25 26.44
CA ARG A 302 16.78 -3.68 26.61
C ARG A 302 17.81 -4.56 25.89
N LYS A 303 18.38 -4.07 24.79
CA LYS A 303 19.20 -4.85 23.86
C LYS A 303 20.38 -5.59 24.51
N GLU A 304 21.05 -4.97 25.49
CA GLU A 304 22.20 -5.57 26.18
C GLU A 304 21.82 -6.77 27.07
N MET A 305 20.57 -6.81 27.55
CA MET A 305 20.04 -7.95 28.29
C MET A 305 19.60 -9.10 27.40
N LEU A 306 19.17 -8.77 26.16
CA LEU A 306 18.50 -9.71 25.25
C LEU A 306 19.46 -10.32 24.23
N ILE A 307 20.57 -9.63 23.92
CA ILE A 307 21.47 -10.01 22.83
C ILE A 307 22.90 -10.16 23.37
N GLY A 308 23.46 -11.36 23.26
CA GLY A 308 24.84 -11.64 23.54
C GLY A 308 25.68 -11.81 22.27
N ARG A 309 27.02 -11.82 22.41
CA ARG A 309 27.96 -11.97 21.27
C ARG A 309 27.78 -13.26 20.47
N GLU A 310 27.30 -14.31 21.09
CA GLU A 310 27.04 -15.61 20.44
C GLU A 310 25.60 -15.74 19.93
N SER A 311 24.73 -14.76 20.18
CA SER A 311 23.33 -14.82 19.79
C SER A 311 23.16 -14.88 18.28
N ARG A 312 22.28 -15.75 17.82
CA ARG A 312 21.73 -15.78 16.47
C ARG A 312 20.41 -15.04 16.49
N VAL A 313 20.31 -13.99 15.70
CA VAL A 313 19.14 -13.08 15.70
C VAL A 313 18.36 -13.21 14.40
N LEU A 314 17.02 -13.21 14.50
CA LEU A 314 16.11 -13.06 13.37
C LEU A 314 15.35 -11.73 13.52
N GLU A 315 15.45 -10.88 12.54
CA GLU A 315 14.66 -9.64 12.49
C GLU A 315 13.64 -9.72 11.37
N ILE A 316 12.36 -9.53 11.73
CA ILE A 316 11.23 -9.50 10.79
C ILE A 316 10.83 -8.06 10.50
N GLY A 317 10.87 -7.66 9.22
CA GLY A 317 10.64 -6.29 8.78
C GLY A 317 11.86 -5.40 9.02
N ALA A 318 13.04 -5.86 8.58
CA ALA A 318 14.31 -5.18 8.82
C ALA A 318 14.42 -3.79 8.15
N GLY A 319 13.65 -3.55 7.07
CA GLY A 319 13.65 -2.30 6.34
C GLY A 319 15.05 -1.92 5.84
N THR A 320 15.41 -0.66 6.00
CA THR A 320 16.73 -0.11 5.67
C THR A 320 17.80 -0.41 6.72
N GLY A 321 17.47 -1.19 7.76
CA GLY A 321 18.42 -1.64 8.78
C GLY A 321 18.63 -0.70 9.97
N LEU A 322 17.66 0.15 10.30
CA LEU A 322 17.77 1.09 11.43
C LEU A 322 18.08 0.38 12.77
N PHE A 323 17.54 -0.81 12.98
CA PHE A 323 17.83 -1.64 14.15
C PHE A 323 18.86 -2.73 13.83
N THR A 324 18.79 -3.32 12.63
CA THR A 324 19.69 -4.39 12.17
C THR A 324 21.15 -4.05 12.35
N MET A 325 21.55 -2.82 12.00
CA MET A 325 22.95 -2.38 12.10
C MET A 325 23.46 -2.38 13.54
N ASP A 326 22.63 -1.97 14.50
CA ASP A 326 22.98 -2.00 15.93
C ASP A 326 23.03 -3.44 16.47
N ILE A 327 22.04 -4.25 16.09
CA ILE A 327 21.96 -5.68 16.48
C ILE A 327 23.19 -6.42 15.97
N ALA A 328 23.59 -6.22 14.72
CA ALA A 328 24.70 -6.93 14.11
C ALA A 328 26.05 -6.68 14.79
N ARG A 329 26.24 -5.51 15.41
CA ARG A 329 27.45 -5.20 16.18
C ARG A 329 27.54 -5.94 17.52
N MET A 330 26.41 -6.50 18.00
CA MET A 330 26.28 -7.09 19.33
C MET A 330 26.19 -8.62 19.30
N CYS A 331 25.92 -9.23 18.16
CA CYS A 331 25.58 -10.64 18.03
C CYS A 331 26.49 -11.39 17.06
N ARG A 332 26.37 -12.72 17.04
CA ARG A 332 27.09 -13.60 16.12
C ARG A 332 26.60 -13.44 14.68
N SER A 333 25.29 -13.42 14.49
CA SER A 333 24.69 -13.30 13.14
C SER A 333 23.28 -12.76 13.21
N VAL A 334 22.87 -12.02 12.16
CA VAL A 334 21.51 -11.54 11.96
C VAL A 334 20.97 -12.07 10.64
N THR A 335 19.80 -12.72 10.69
CA THR A 335 18.98 -12.96 9.50
C THR A 335 17.94 -11.84 9.43
N ALA A 336 18.10 -10.94 8.49
CA ALA A 336 17.25 -9.75 8.29
C ALA A 336 16.24 -10.00 7.18
N VAL A 337 14.96 -10.14 7.53
CA VAL A 337 13.88 -10.44 6.59
C VAL A 337 13.07 -9.19 6.32
N ASP A 338 12.87 -8.87 5.05
CA ASP A 338 11.94 -7.82 4.61
C ASP A 338 11.32 -8.19 3.27
N MET A 339 10.10 -7.71 3.04
CA MET A 339 9.41 -7.98 1.78
C MET A 339 9.87 -7.04 0.63
N SER A 340 10.58 -5.95 0.94
CA SER A 340 11.09 -4.98 -0.04
C SER A 340 12.58 -5.24 -0.35
N PRO A 341 12.92 -5.65 -1.58
CA PRO A 341 14.32 -5.78 -2.00
C PRO A 341 15.05 -4.43 -2.04
N GLY A 342 14.34 -3.33 -2.32
CA GLY A 342 14.92 -1.98 -2.28
C GLY A 342 15.37 -1.59 -0.87
N MET A 343 14.56 -1.88 0.16
CA MET A 343 14.92 -1.67 1.57
C MET A 343 16.17 -2.49 1.95
N LEU A 344 16.17 -3.78 1.63
CA LEU A 344 17.32 -4.65 1.89
C LEU A 344 18.56 -4.25 1.09
N GLY A 345 18.38 -3.68 -0.11
CA GLY A 345 19.47 -3.09 -0.89
C GLY A 345 20.18 -1.95 -0.15
N ILE A 346 19.39 -1.07 0.51
CA ILE A 346 19.93 0.02 1.35
C ILE A 346 20.64 -0.54 2.59
N LEU A 347 20.04 -1.51 3.28
CA LEU A 347 20.66 -2.20 4.41
C LEU A 347 22.02 -2.79 4.01
N ASN A 348 22.07 -3.55 2.92
CA ASN A 348 23.30 -4.16 2.42
C ASN A 348 24.37 -3.12 2.03
N ALA A 349 23.97 -1.97 1.49
CA ALA A 349 24.89 -0.87 1.19
C ALA A 349 25.47 -0.27 2.46
N LYS A 350 24.66 -0.06 3.51
CA LYS A 350 25.13 0.41 4.83
C LYS A 350 26.08 -0.59 5.48
N ALA A 351 25.71 -1.88 5.49
CA ALA A 351 26.54 -2.94 6.08
C ALA A 351 27.92 -2.99 5.41
N ARG A 352 27.97 -2.95 4.08
CA ARG A 352 29.26 -2.90 3.34
C ARG A 352 30.06 -1.65 3.68
N LYS A 353 29.43 -0.46 3.75
CA LYS A 353 30.09 0.80 4.07
C LYS A 353 30.73 0.79 5.47
N GLU A 354 30.09 0.10 6.42
CA GLU A 354 30.54 0.02 7.82
C GLU A 354 31.35 -1.25 8.14
N GLY A 355 31.62 -2.09 7.14
CA GLY A 355 32.40 -3.34 7.30
C GLY A 355 31.70 -4.41 8.13
N ILE A 356 30.35 -4.39 8.22
CA ILE A 356 29.56 -5.38 8.95
C ILE A 356 29.28 -6.55 8.01
N GLY A 357 29.80 -7.75 8.33
CA GLY A 357 29.74 -8.95 7.49
C GLY A 357 28.85 -10.08 8.01
N ASN A 358 28.19 -9.89 9.17
CA ASN A 358 27.40 -10.94 9.83
C ASN A 358 25.87 -10.78 9.63
N ILE A 359 25.43 -10.05 8.58
CA ILE A 359 24.04 -9.87 8.22
C ILE A 359 23.73 -10.69 6.96
N GLU A 360 22.77 -11.59 7.05
CA GLU A 360 22.12 -12.27 5.93
C GLU A 360 20.77 -11.62 5.64
N THR A 361 20.57 -11.11 4.42
CA THR A 361 19.30 -10.51 4.03
C THR A 361 18.44 -11.49 3.24
N VAL A 362 17.15 -11.59 3.59
CA VAL A 362 16.18 -12.48 2.94
C VAL A 362 14.96 -11.66 2.48
N THR A 363 14.73 -11.62 1.17
CA THR A 363 13.53 -11.00 0.63
C THR A 363 12.37 -11.97 0.74
N ALA A 364 11.45 -11.73 1.70
CA ALA A 364 10.28 -12.57 1.91
C ALA A 364 9.17 -11.80 2.64
N ASP A 365 7.92 -12.22 2.40
CA ASP A 365 6.79 -11.82 3.22
C ASP A 365 6.81 -12.62 4.54
N ALA A 366 6.70 -11.93 5.67
CA ALA A 366 6.76 -12.53 7.00
C ALA A 366 5.67 -13.61 7.21
N GLU A 367 4.50 -13.46 6.61
CA GLU A 367 3.40 -14.44 6.73
C GLU A 367 3.74 -15.78 6.04
N TYR A 368 4.54 -15.74 4.98
CA TYR A 368 4.93 -16.93 4.20
C TYR A 368 6.38 -17.36 4.43
N PHE A 369 7.18 -16.55 5.12
CA PHE A 369 8.57 -16.88 5.44
C PHE A 369 8.66 -18.05 6.41
N SER A 370 9.54 -18.98 6.10
CA SER A 370 9.88 -20.11 6.99
C SER A 370 11.31 -19.96 7.46
N PRO A 371 11.54 -19.61 8.75
CA PRO A 371 12.89 -19.47 9.30
C PRO A 371 13.69 -20.77 9.20
N ARG A 372 15.02 -20.67 9.08
CA ARG A 372 15.91 -21.84 9.05
C ARG A 372 16.73 -21.93 10.35
N GLY A 373 16.62 -23.05 11.03
CA GLY A 373 17.35 -23.27 12.28
C GLY A 373 16.67 -22.63 13.50
N ARG A 374 17.46 -22.35 14.53
CA ARG A 374 17.00 -21.74 15.79
C ARG A 374 17.68 -20.40 16.02
N TYR A 375 17.00 -19.51 16.71
CA TYR A 375 17.45 -18.16 17.05
C TYR A 375 17.32 -17.94 18.55
N ASP A 376 18.28 -17.25 19.13
CA ASP A 376 18.27 -16.91 20.55
C ASP A 376 17.44 -15.66 20.82
N PHE A 377 17.32 -14.82 19.79
CA PHE A 377 16.50 -13.61 19.82
C PHE A 377 15.79 -13.43 18.49
N ILE A 378 14.47 -13.22 18.54
CA ILE A 378 13.64 -12.86 17.40
C ILE A 378 13.03 -11.49 17.67
N CYS A 379 13.17 -10.54 16.73
CA CYS A 379 12.62 -9.19 16.92
C CYS A 379 11.89 -8.66 15.69
N SER A 380 11.05 -7.65 15.95
CA SER A 380 10.31 -6.94 14.90
C SER A 380 9.91 -5.55 15.39
N PHE A 381 10.05 -4.53 14.54
CA PHE A 381 9.75 -3.14 14.88
C PHE A 381 8.72 -2.55 13.92
N SER A 382 7.52 -2.25 14.41
CA SER A 382 6.39 -1.70 13.63
C SER A 382 6.07 -2.48 12.34
N THR A 383 6.18 -3.82 12.38
CA THR A 383 5.87 -4.69 11.24
C THR A 383 4.63 -5.53 11.49
N PHE A 384 4.38 -5.95 12.75
CA PHE A 384 3.25 -6.84 13.08
C PHE A 384 1.88 -6.20 12.89
N GLU A 385 1.81 -4.91 12.67
CA GLU A 385 0.60 -4.19 12.25
C GLU A 385 0.16 -4.48 10.81
N TYR A 386 1.05 -5.05 9.98
CA TYR A 386 0.73 -5.47 8.60
C TYR A 386 0.30 -6.94 8.51
N ILE A 387 0.57 -7.73 9.54
CA ILE A 387 0.31 -9.16 9.56
C ILE A 387 -1.19 -9.45 9.69
N SER A 388 -1.72 -10.32 8.83
CA SER A 388 -3.14 -10.70 8.86
C SER A 388 -3.44 -11.74 9.94
N ASP A 389 -2.63 -12.76 10.04
CA ASP A 389 -2.76 -13.82 11.05
C ASP A 389 -1.55 -13.79 11.99
N LEU A 390 -1.73 -13.08 13.12
CA LEU A 390 -0.69 -12.97 14.13
C LEU A 390 -0.53 -14.27 14.93
N ASP A 391 -1.61 -15.06 15.08
CA ASP A 391 -1.57 -16.33 15.80
C ASP A 391 -0.65 -17.31 15.06
N ASP A 392 -0.82 -17.45 13.73
CA ASP A 392 0.03 -18.31 12.90
C ASP A 392 1.49 -17.84 12.87
N LEU A 393 1.73 -16.54 12.68
CA LEU A 393 3.09 -16.01 12.66
C LEU A 393 3.82 -16.25 13.97
N VAL A 394 3.20 -15.94 15.12
CA VAL A 394 3.84 -16.11 16.44
C VAL A 394 4.11 -17.58 16.73
N MET A 395 3.19 -18.49 16.42
CA MET A 395 3.42 -19.95 16.54
C MET A 395 4.61 -20.41 15.70
N LYS A 396 4.69 -19.97 14.45
CA LYS A 396 5.80 -20.25 13.55
C LYS A 396 7.13 -19.76 14.11
N LEU A 397 7.19 -18.50 14.58
CA LEU A 397 8.41 -17.92 15.15
C LEU A 397 8.83 -18.64 16.44
N ALA A 398 7.88 -19.01 17.30
CA ALA A 398 8.15 -19.72 18.56
C ALA A 398 8.80 -21.08 18.36
N VAL A 399 8.45 -21.82 17.28
CA VAL A 399 9.12 -23.08 16.92
C VAL A 399 10.63 -22.86 16.69
N HIS A 400 10.98 -21.73 16.10
CA HIS A 400 12.36 -21.38 15.75
C HIS A 400 13.12 -20.62 16.86
N LEU A 401 12.49 -20.30 17.99
CA LEU A 401 13.22 -19.83 19.17
C LEU A 401 13.97 -20.97 19.84
N SER A 402 15.21 -20.70 20.27
CA SER A 402 15.95 -21.55 21.20
C SER A 402 15.24 -21.62 22.55
N PRO A 403 15.36 -22.72 23.33
CA PRO A 403 14.96 -22.73 24.73
C PRO A 403 15.61 -21.55 25.48
N GLY A 404 14.87 -20.86 26.33
CA GLY A 404 15.31 -19.62 26.99
C GLY A 404 15.39 -18.38 26.10
N GLY A 405 15.20 -18.52 24.78
CA GLY A 405 15.27 -17.42 23.81
C GLY A 405 14.07 -16.45 23.93
N TYR A 406 14.22 -15.26 23.37
CA TYR A 406 13.24 -14.18 23.48
C TYR A 406 12.63 -13.77 22.15
N LEU A 407 11.33 -13.50 22.19
CA LEU A 407 10.59 -12.78 21.14
C LEU A 407 10.29 -11.37 21.60
N TYR A 408 10.81 -10.36 20.90
CA TYR A 408 10.58 -8.94 21.19
C TYR A 408 9.98 -8.25 19.98
N PHE A 409 8.91 -7.50 20.18
CA PHE A 409 8.37 -6.69 19.09
C PHE A 409 7.66 -5.43 19.58
N THR A 410 7.64 -4.44 18.70
CA THR A 410 6.80 -3.25 18.84
C THR A 410 5.74 -3.26 17.74
N THR A 411 4.55 -2.77 18.06
CA THR A 411 3.45 -2.64 17.11
C THR A 411 2.52 -1.49 17.49
N SER A 412 1.66 -1.07 16.56
CA SER A 412 0.68 -0.03 16.82
C SER A 412 -0.38 -0.49 17.83
N HIS A 413 -0.55 0.29 18.91
CA HIS A 413 -1.61 0.05 19.90
C HIS A 413 -2.96 0.59 19.40
N ALA A 414 -4.04 -0.19 19.62
CA ALA A 414 -5.40 0.20 19.29
C ALA A 414 -5.92 1.24 20.32
N SER A 415 -5.69 2.51 20.05
CA SER A 415 -6.18 3.65 20.83
C SER A 415 -7.01 4.60 19.95
N PHE A 416 -7.82 5.44 20.61
CA PHE A 416 -8.70 6.39 19.92
C PHE A 416 -7.90 7.37 19.02
N ILE A 417 -6.76 7.88 19.49
CA ILE A 417 -5.87 8.75 18.69
C ILE A 417 -5.26 8.00 17.51
N LYS A 418 -4.79 6.78 17.74
CA LYS A 418 -4.19 5.98 16.66
C LYS A 418 -5.21 5.67 15.57
N PHE A 419 -6.47 5.52 15.94
CA PHE A 419 -7.56 5.35 14.98
C PHE A 419 -7.68 6.54 14.02
N PHE A 420 -7.72 7.79 14.50
CA PHE A 420 -7.76 8.97 13.64
C PHE A 420 -6.47 9.14 12.83
N ALA A 421 -5.32 8.87 13.42
CA ALA A 421 -4.04 8.87 12.70
C ALA A 421 -4.02 7.80 11.58
N GLN A 422 -4.60 6.62 11.82
CA GLN A 422 -4.73 5.56 10.81
C GLN A 422 -5.67 5.93 9.68
N VAL A 423 -6.81 6.56 9.98
CA VAL A 423 -7.70 7.09 8.93
C VAL A 423 -6.95 8.10 8.06
N GLY A 424 -6.24 9.04 8.69
CA GLY A 424 -5.42 10.02 7.97
C GLY A 424 -4.29 9.37 7.13
N ASN A 425 -3.66 8.32 7.63
CA ASN A 425 -2.64 7.58 6.89
C ASN A 425 -3.23 6.72 5.77
N ALA A 426 -4.34 6.04 6.01
CA ALA A 426 -5.05 5.29 4.97
C ALA A 426 -5.51 6.20 3.83
N MET A 427 -5.99 7.42 4.17
CA MET A 427 -6.35 8.44 3.19
C MET A 427 -5.15 8.98 2.40
N ARG A 428 -3.97 9.05 3.02
CA ARG A 428 -2.75 9.57 2.40
C ARG A 428 -1.92 8.50 1.69
N GLN A 429 -1.83 7.30 2.23
CA GLN A 429 -0.87 6.28 1.81
C GLN A 429 -1.51 5.02 1.23
N GLY A 430 -2.85 4.90 1.30
CA GLY A 430 -3.56 3.71 0.83
C GLY A 430 -3.31 2.44 1.67
N LEU A 431 -2.54 2.55 2.75
CA LEU A 431 -2.21 1.44 3.65
C LEU A 431 -3.03 1.53 4.93
N TRP A 432 -3.56 0.39 5.35
CA TRP A 432 -4.26 0.26 6.62
C TRP A 432 -3.45 -0.57 7.59
N LEU A 433 -3.14 0.03 8.74
CA LEU A 433 -2.43 -0.65 9.82
C LEU A 433 -3.44 -1.37 10.73
N ARG A 434 -3.14 -2.60 11.11
CA ARG A 434 -3.92 -3.35 12.10
C ARG A 434 -3.41 -3.01 13.49
N ALA A 435 -4.01 -2.00 14.13
CA ALA A 435 -3.69 -1.69 15.51
C ALA A 435 -4.07 -2.87 16.43
N ARG A 436 -3.20 -3.18 17.37
CA ARG A 436 -3.33 -4.33 18.28
C ARG A 436 -3.78 -3.90 19.67
N THR A 437 -4.53 -4.75 20.33
CA THR A 437 -4.84 -4.61 21.76
C THR A 437 -3.93 -5.52 22.58
N VAL A 438 -3.79 -5.27 23.87
CA VAL A 438 -3.03 -6.15 24.78
C VAL A 438 -3.52 -7.60 24.69
N SER A 439 -4.83 -7.82 24.66
CA SER A 439 -5.42 -9.16 24.55
C SER A 439 -5.10 -9.82 23.19
N SER A 440 -5.12 -9.04 22.09
CA SER A 440 -4.84 -9.57 20.75
C SER A 440 -3.39 -9.98 20.53
N VAL A 441 -2.44 -9.50 21.34
CA VAL A 441 -1.04 -9.95 21.29
C VAL A 441 -0.73 -10.99 22.37
N ARG A 442 -1.41 -10.96 23.51
CA ARG A 442 -1.21 -11.93 24.58
C ARG A 442 -1.65 -13.34 24.19
N ARG A 443 -2.78 -13.42 23.50
CA ARG A 443 -3.34 -14.71 23.05
C ARG A 443 -2.37 -15.53 22.19
N PRO A 444 -1.81 -15.03 21.09
CA PRO A 444 -0.89 -15.79 20.25
C PRO A 444 0.38 -16.21 20.99
N LEU A 445 0.90 -15.40 21.91
CA LEU A 445 2.07 -15.77 22.72
C LEU A 445 1.77 -17.01 23.59
N LEU A 446 0.63 -17.00 24.28
CA LEU A 446 0.22 -18.15 25.11
C LEU A 446 -0.07 -19.40 24.29
N LEU A 447 -0.72 -19.27 23.11
CA LEU A 447 -0.97 -20.39 22.20
C LEU A 447 0.33 -20.99 21.67
N ALA A 448 1.35 -20.17 21.48
CA ALA A 448 2.68 -20.60 21.03
C ALA A 448 3.58 -21.14 22.16
N GLY A 449 3.07 -21.22 23.41
CA GLY A 449 3.84 -21.70 24.56
C GLY A 449 4.92 -20.73 25.04
N LEU A 450 4.79 -19.44 24.71
CA LEU A 450 5.70 -18.39 25.18
C LEU A 450 5.17 -17.75 26.46
N ASN A 451 6.08 -17.44 27.37
CA ASN A 451 5.80 -16.73 28.62
C ASN A 451 5.95 -15.22 28.40
N PRO A 452 4.88 -14.41 28.41
CA PRO A 452 5.00 -12.96 28.30
C PRO A 452 5.72 -12.40 29.54
N CYS A 453 6.90 -11.79 29.33
CA CYS A 453 7.62 -11.09 30.39
C CYS A 453 6.95 -9.75 30.67
N PHE A 454 6.60 -9.02 29.61
CA PHE A 454 5.76 -7.84 29.71
C PHE A 454 5.02 -7.57 28.39
N ILE A 455 3.91 -6.83 28.51
CA ILE A 455 3.16 -6.24 27.40
C ILE A 455 2.81 -4.82 27.87
N GLU A 456 3.55 -3.82 27.38
CA GLU A 456 3.46 -2.44 27.85
C GLU A 456 2.98 -1.50 26.74
N THR A 457 2.22 -0.49 27.15
CA THR A 457 1.73 0.55 26.23
C THR A 457 2.48 1.85 26.48
N HIS A 458 3.05 2.43 25.44
CA HIS A 458 3.78 3.70 25.51
C HIS A 458 3.00 4.80 24.80
N SER A 459 2.81 5.95 25.51
CA SER A 459 2.17 7.15 24.98
C SER A 459 3.19 8.27 24.81
N PHE A 460 2.99 9.12 23.80
CA PHE A 460 3.64 10.42 23.81
C PHE A 460 3.04 11.30 24.91
N LYS A 461 3.74 12.34 25.37
CA LYS A 461 3.42 13.23 26.52
C LYS A 461 1.98 13.80 26.63
N MET A 462 0.98 13.09 26.15
CA MET A 462 -0.45 13.41 26.26
C MET A 462 -1.16 12.33 27.09
N PRO A 463 -1.29 12.49 28.42
CA PRO A 463 -1.73 11.44 29.33
C PRO A 463 -3.19 10.99 29.17
N PHE A 464 -4.04 11.75 28.45
CA PHE A 464 -5.47 11.47 28.35
C PHE A 464 -5.89 10.58 27.16
N PHE A 465 -4.99 10.15 26.28
CA PHE A 465 -5.38 9.57 24.99
C PHE A 465 -4.93 8.13 24.72
N GLY A 466 -4.40 7.43 25.71
CA GLY A 466 -3.96 6.03 25.60
C GLY A 466 -2.62 5.86 24.85
N GLY A 467 -2.03 4.68 24.98
CA GLY A 467 -0.75 4.35 24.33
C GLY A 467 -0.83 4.32 22.81
N VAL A 468 0.27 4.65 22.14
CA VAL A 468 0.41 4.63 20.67
C VAL A 468 1.20 3.43 20.22
N ILE A 469 2.17 2.99 21.03
CA ILE A 469 3.03 1.83 20.79
C ILE A 469 2.73 0.77 21.83
N LEU A 470 2.63 -0.47 21.39
CA LEU A 470 2.62 -1.66 22.22
C LEU A 470 3.99 -2.30 22.14
N GLU A 471 4.70 -2.41 23.27
CA GLU A 471 5.98 -3.10 23.43
C GLU A 471 5.74 -4.46 24.06
N VAL A 472 6.31 -5.50 23.49
CA VAL A 472 6.09 -6.89 23.91
C VAL A 472 7.42 -7.61 24.03
N LEU A 473 7.63 -8.28 25.16
CA LEU A 473 8.70 -9.25 25.35
C LEU A 473 8.10 -10.54 25.87
N ALA A 474 8.44 -11.65 25.26
CA ALA A 474 8.07 -12.98 25.68
C ALA A 474 9.27 -13.92 25.60
N GLN A 475 9.35 -14.87 26.53
CA GLN A 475 10.42 -15.85 26.59
C GLN A 475 9.90 -17.25 26.28
N LYS A 476 10.67 -18.03 25.54
CA LYS A 476 10.44 -19.46 25.40
C LYS A 476 10.94 -20.19 26.66
N PRO A 477 10.16 -21.06 27.29
CA PRO A 477 10.61 -21.85 28.43
C PRO A 477 11.88 -22.67 28.11
N ASP A 478 12.74 -22.88 29.10
CA ASP A 478 13.86 -23.80 29.00
C ASP A 478 13.36 -25.24 28.95
N ASP A 479 14.07 -26.13 28.24
CA ASP A 479 13.71 -27.56 28.08
C ASP A 479 13.67 -28.32 29.43
N GLU A 480 14.32 -27.77 30.49
CA GLU A 480 14.37 -28.38 31.85
C GLU A 480 13.32 -27.86 32.84
N SER A 481 12.51 -26.83 32.48
CA SER A 481 11.60 -26.19 33.41
C SER A 481 10.14 -26.62 33.28
N ASN A 482 9.91 -27.95 33.44
CA ASN A 482 8.54 -28.42 33.73
C ASN A 482 8.12 -28.19 35.22
N ASN A 483 8.95 -27.56 36.04
CA ASN A 483 8.64 -27.25 37.43
C ASN A 483 9.40 -26.02 37.96
N ARG A 484 8.94 -24.83 37.64
CA ARG A 484 8.98 -23.58 38.43
C ARG A 484 8.75 -22.38 37.55
N VAL A 485 7.61 -21.78 37.64
CA VAL A 485 7.35 -20.42 37.14
C VAL A 485 8.35 -19.49 37.82
N LYS A 486 9.44 -19.14 37.14
CA LYS A 486 10.25 -17.97 37.50
C LYS A 486 9.62 -16.79 36.78
N PHE A 487 9.10 -15.87 37.55
CA PHE A 487 8.68 -14.55 37.07
C PHE A 487 9.88 -13.86 36.42
N CYS A 488 9.74 -13.45 35.14
CA CYS A 488 10.64 -12.50 34.50
C CYS A 488 10.55 -11.14 35.16
#